data_fe0f9b5574fa35be6d808cfde678a89a
#
_entry.id   fe0f9b5574fa35be6d808cfde678a89a
#
_cell.length_a   1.000
_cell.length_b   1.000
_cell.length_c   1.000
_cell.angle_alpha   90.00
_cell.angle_beta   90.00
_cell.angle_gamma   90.00
#
_symmetry.space_group_name_H-M   'P 1'
#
loop_
_entity.id
_entity.type
_entity.pdbx_description
1 polymer ?
#
loop_
_entity_poly.entity_id
_entity_poly.type
_entity_poly.pdbx_seq_one_letter_code
_entity_poly.pdbx_strand_id
1 'polypeptide(L)'
;MMQNVMERKSLSADKGRNSLEFQVLRMQNDLKQIAKKWDILGVEQTKDEHLTIVYKLENKHQCKIMLNDCSTSFQGIWDFSIDAIYEDSDSIFIGDIRGPANRGYGSICIQYLQELAKDQNIPYIRGDIAPRDWDHVNRLVHFYEKHHFSVHLDEESKSGKIVWNG
;
A
#
# COMPACT_ATOMS: atom_id res chain seq x y z
N MET A 1 1.43 -28.72 37.51
CA MET A 1 2.49 -29.03 36.54
C MET A 1 1.97 -29.30 35.15
N MET A 2 0.92 -30.11 34.93
CA MET A 2 0.36 -30.38 33.60
C MET A 2 -0.37 -29.15 32.98
N GLN A 3 -1.05 -28.33 33.76
CA GLN A 3 -1.70 -27.11 33.26
C GLN A 3 -0.70 -26.09 32.69
N ASN A 4 0.48 -25.92 33.31
CA ASN A 4 1.50 -24.98 32.84
C ASN A 4 2.15 -25.39 31.51
N VAL A 5 2.19 -26.68 31.20
CA VAL A 5 2.74 -27.20 29.94
C VAL A 5 1.74 -27.06 28.79
N MET A 6 0.44 -27.24 29.07
CA MET A 6 -0.61 -27.04 28.08
C MET A 6 -0.82 -25.56 27.73
N GLU A 7 -0.78 -24.67 28.73
CA GLU A 7 -0.84 -23.21 28.50
C GLU A 7 0.37 -22.70 27.71
N ARG A 8 1.56 -23.19 28.00
CA ARG A 8 2.77 -22.87 27.22
C ARG A 8 2.73 -23.37 25.78
N LYS A 9 2.13 -24.53 25.55
CA LYS A 9 1.93 -25.09 24.19
C LYS A 9 0.87 -24.31 23.43
N SER A 10 -0.21 -23.86 24.08
CA SER A 10 -1.24 -23.06 23.43
C SER A 10 -0.75 -21.63 23.09
N LEU A 11 0.02 -21.01 23.99
CA LEU A 11 0.66 -19.73 23.77
C LEU A 11 1.73 -19.76 22.67
N SER A 12 2.47 -20.87 22.56
CA SER A 12 3.44 -21.06 21.48
C SER A 12 2.76 -21.35 20.14
N ALA A 13 1.60 -22.03 20.14
CA ALA A 13 0.81 -22.26 18.94
C ALA A 13 0.13 -20.98 18.43
N ASP A 14 -0.35 -20.11 19.31
CA ASP A 14 -0.92 -18.80 18.94
C ASP A 14 0.14 -17.83 18.41
N LYS A 15 1.30 -17.80 19.04
CA LYS A 15 2.47 -17.07 18.52
C LYS A 15 2.96 -17.64 17.17
N GLY A 16 2.84 -18.96 16.98
CA GLY A 16 3.18 -19.65 15.74
C GLY A 16 2.27 -19.29 14.58
N ARG A 17 0.97 -19.02 14.80
CA ARG A 17 0.00 -18.68 13.73
C ARG A 17 0.33 -17.37 13.00
N ASN A 18 0.93 -16.41 13.69
CA ASN A 18 1.37 -15.13 13.14
C ASN A 18 2.87 -15.06 12.94
N SER A 19 3.58 -16.18 13.09
CA SER A 19 5.01 -16.25 12.82
C SER A 19 5.30 -15.99 11.34
N LEU A 20 6.52 -15.57 11.05
CA LEU A 20 7.01 -15.37 9.69
C LEU A 20 6.85 -16.64 8.83
N GLU A 21 7.04 -17.80 9.42
CA GLU A 21 6.89 -19.09 8.77
C GLU A 21 5.48 -19.34 8.24
N PHE A 22 4.43 -19.08 9.04
CA PHE A 22 3.04 -19.14 8.58
C PHE A 22 2.70 -18.07 7.55
N GLN A 23 3.27 -16.87 7.69
CA GLN A 23 3.12 -15.83 6.70
C GLN A 23 3.69 -16.23 5.34
N VAL A 24 4.87 -16.89 5.32
CA VAL A 24 5.47 -17.41 4.08
C VAL A 24 4.56 -18.43 3.41
N LEU A 25 3.96 -19.33 4.16
CA LEU A 25 3.05 -20.33 3.61
C LEU A 25 1.78 -19.69 3.02
N ARG A 26 1.19 -18.73 3.74
CA ARG A 26 0.05 -17.95 3.22
C ARG A 26 0.43 -17.15 1.98
N MET A 27 1.59 -16.51 2.00
CA MET A 27 2.10 -15.76 0.87
C MET A 27 2.22 -16.61 -0.39
N GLN A 28 2.76 -17.82 -0.29
CA GLN A 28 2.88 -18.74 -1.41
C GLN A 28 1.52 -19.08 -2.03
N ASN A 29 0.52 -19.33 -1.20
CA ASN A 29 -0.83 -19.59 -1.66
C ASN A 29 -1.50 -18.36 -2.25
N ASP A 30 -1.37 -17.22 -1.59
CA ASP A 30 -1.93 -15.94 -2.03
C ASP A 30 -1.34 -15.48 -3.37
N LEU A 31 -0.02 -15.64 -3.55
CA LEU A 31 0.66 -15.34 -4.81
C LEU A 31 0.06 -16.11 -5.98
N LYS A 32 -0.24 -17.39 -5.79
CA LYS A 32 -0.86 -18.22 -6.83
C LYS A 32 -2.25 -17.71 -7.22
N GLN A 33 -3.03 -17.27 -6.25
CA GLN A 33 -4.38 -16.75 -6.49
C GLN A 33 -4.35 -15.37 -7.15
N ILE A 34 -3.51 -14.47 -6.63
CA ILE A 34 -3.38 -13.10 -7.15
C ILE A 34 -2.84 -13.12 -8.58
N ALA A 35 -1.82 -13.92 -8.86
CA ALA A 35 -1.19 -14.02 -10.18
C ALA A 35 -2.14 -14.48 -11.30
N LYS A 36 -3.27 -15.08 -10.96
CA LYS A 36 -4.29 -15.48 -11.95
C LYS A 36 -5.01 -14.28 -12.57
N LYS A 37 -5.07 -13.14 -11.87
CA LYS A 37 -5.88 -11.98 -12.27
C LYS A 37 -5.09 -10.69 -12.40
N TRP A 38 -3.95 -10.56 -11.71
CA TRP A 38 -3.19 -9.32 -11.62
C TRP A 38 -1.70 -9.57 -11.77
N ASP A 39 -0.96 -8.52 -12.06
CA ASP A 39 0.50 -8.56 -12.19
C ASP A 39 1.14 -8.34 -10.83
N ILE A 40 1.92 -9.29 -10.37
CA ILE A 40 2.67 -9.18 -9.12
C ILE A 40 3.86 -8.25 -9.34
N LEU A 41 3.99 -7.24 -8.50
CA LEU A 41 5.10 -6.30 -8.50
C LEU A 41 6.22 -6.71 -7.55
N GLY A 42 5.87 -7.24 -6.40
CA GLY A 42 6.87 -7.66 -5.43
C GLY A 42 6.29 -8.12 -4.10
N VAL A 43 7.19 -8.49 -3.22
CA VAL A 43 6.92 -8.85 -1.83
C VAL A 43 7.75 -7.93 -0.95
N GLU A 44 7.11 -7.34 0.05
CA GLU A 44 7.76 -6.42 0.99
C GLU A 44 7.45 -6.82 2.42
N GLN A 45 8.34 -6.46 3.33
CA GLN A 45 8.11 -6.62 4.76
C GLN A 45 7.82 -5.26 5.38
N THR A 46 6.76 -5.17 6.19
CA THR A 46 6.45 -3.96 6.94
C THR A 46 7.39 -3.80 8.14
N LYS A 47 7.41 -2.60 8.74
CA LYS A 47 8.15 -2.35 9.99
C LYS A 47 7.70 -3.24 11.15
N ASP A 48 6.47 -3.77 11.10
CA ASP A 48 5.92 -4.70 12.08
C ASP A 48 6.20 -6.17 11.70
N GLU A 49 7.12 -6.40 10.77
CA GLU A 49 7.55 -7.72 10.29
C GLU A 49 6.46 -8.55 9.61
N HIS A 50 5.44 -7.89 9.05
CA HIS A 50 4.44 -8.54 8.21
C HIS A 50 4.92 -8.61 6.77
N LEU A 51 4.79 -9.80 6.16
CA LEU A 51 5.00 -9.96 4.74
C LEU A 51 3.78 -9.44 3.98
N THR A 52 4.03 -8.71 2.89
CA THR A 52 2.99 -8.17 2.02
C THR A 52 3.27 -8.52 0.57
N ILE A 53 2.21 -8.64 -0.20
CA ILE A 53 2.27 -8.81 -1.65
C ILE A 53 1.76 -7.53 -2.29
N VAL A 54 2.55 -6.96 -3.19
CA VAL A 54 2.17 -5.79 -3.98
C VAL A 54 1.91 -6.22 -5.41
N TYR A 55 0.79 -5.81 -5.96
CA TYR A 55 0.37 -6.17 -7.29
C TYR A 55 -0.38 -5.03 -7.96
N LYS A 56 -0.58 -5.10 -9.26
CA LYS A 56 -1.22 -4.04 -10.02
C LYS A 56 -2.27 -4.55 -11.00
N LEU A 57 -3.20 -3.68 -11.26
CA LEU A 57 -4.06 -3.70 -12.44
C LEU A 57 -3.70 -2.48 -13.28
N GLU A 58 -3.36 -2.68 -14.54
CA GLU A 58 -2.97 -1.61 -15.44
C GLU A 58 -3.64 -1.78 -16.80
N ASN A 59 -4.10 -0.67 -17.35
CA ASN A 59 -4.53 -0.55 -18.73
C ASN A 59 -4.05 0.79 -19.31
N LYS A 60 -4.52 1.17 -20.50
CA LYS A 60 -4.13 2.41 -21.18
C LYS A 60 -4.44 3.68 -20.37
N HIS A 61 -5.45 3.64 -19.51
CA HIS A 61 -6.01 4.82 -18.86
C HIS A 61 -5.77 4.86 -17.37
N GLN A 62 -5.60 3.72 -16.73
CA GLN A 62 -5.51 3.64 -15.28
C GLN A 62 -4.44 2.67 -14.82
N CYS A 63 -3.99 2.93 -13.61
CA CYS A 63 -3.10 2.06 -12.85
C CYS A 63 -3.64 1.95 -11.43
N LYS A 64 -3.78 0.74 -10.94
CA LYS A 64 -4.15 0.49 -9.56
C LYS A 64 -3.07 -0.32 -8.89
N ILE A 65 -2.48 0.22 -7.83
CA ILE A 65 -1.54 -0.51 -6.97
C ILE A 65 -2.31 -1.08 -5.80
N MET A 66 -2.16 -2.37 -5.56
CA MET A 66 -2.85 -3.09 -4.51
C MET A 66 -1.87 -3.82 -3.62
N LEU A 67 -2.23 -3.98 -2.36
CA LEU A 67 -1.41 -4.66 -1.37
C LEU A 67 -2.27 -5.59 -0.54
N ASN A 68 -1.77 -6.81 -0.30
CA ASN A 68 -2.31 -7.71 0.70
C ASN A 68 -1.26 -8.07 1.75
N ASP A 69 -1.69 -8.04 2.99
CA ASP A 69 -0.89 -8.45 4.14
C ASP A 69 -1.07 -9.96 4.35
N CYS A 70 0.04 -10.69 4.42
CA CYS A 70 0.03 -12.14 4.58
C CYS A 70 -0.18 -12.60 6.03
N SER A 71 -0.49 -11.70 6.95
CA SER A 71 -0.92 -12.05 8.30
C SER A 71 -2.29 -12.73 8.31
N THR A 72 -3.09 -12.50 7.25
CA THR A 72 -4.36 -13.19 6.98
C THR A 72 -4.36 -13.73 5.56
N SER A 73 -5.20 -14.74 5.29
CA SER A 73 -5.36 -15.30 3.95
C SER A 73 -6.06 -14.33 3.01
N PHE A 74 -5.66 -14.34 1.73
CA PHE A 74 -6.29 -13.55 0.69
C PHE A 74 -7.77 -13.92 0.51
N GLN A 75 -8.64 -12.91 0.57
CA GLN A 75 -10.10 -13.07 0.50
C GLN A 75 -10.69 -12.58 -0.83
N GLY A 76 -9.85 -12.38 -1.84
CA GLY A 76 -10.28 -11.86 -3.15
C GLY A 76 -10.30 -10.33 -3.26
N ILE A 77 -10.01 -9.62 -2.19
CA ILE A 77 -9.94 -8.16 -2.12
C ILE A 77 -8.64 -7.71 -1.48
N TRP A 78 -8.13 -6.56 -1.91
CA TRP A 78 -6.94 -5.93 -1.36
C TRP A 78 -7.18 -5.40 0.07
N ASP A 79 -6.10 -5.30 0.84
CA ASP A 79 -6.09 -4.63 2.15
C ASP A 79 -5.82 -3.13 2.01
N PHE A 80 -5.06 -2.74 1.00
CA PHE A 80 -4.73 -1.34 0.70
C PHE A 80 -4.63 -1.15 -0.80
N SER A 81 -5.06 0.04 -1.29
CA SER A 81 -4.95 0.35 -2.72
C SER A 81 -4.72 1.83 -2.99
N ILE A 82 -4.04 2.10 -4.10
CA ILE A 82 -3.95 3.42 -4.73
C ILE A 82 -4.56 3.31 -6.12
N ASP A 83 -5.63 4.08 -6.36
CA ASP A 83 -6.22 4.25 -7.69
C ASP A 83 -5.60 5.46 -8.36
N ALA A 84 -5.04 5.27 -9.55
CA ALA A 84 -4.41 6.32 -10.32
C ALA A 84 -4.82 6.24 -11.80
N ILE A 85 -4.77 7.37 -12.48
CA ILE A 85 -5.00 7.48 -13.90
C ILE A 85 -3.78 8.05 -14.60
N TYR A 86 -3.56 7.66 -15.84
CA TYR A 86 -2.58 8.30 -16.71
C TYR A 86 -3.17 9.58 -17.27
N GLU A 87 -2.55 10.70 -16.94
CA GLU A 87 -2.98 12.02 -17.35
C GLU A 87 -1.92 12.58 -18.30
N ASP A 88 -2.30 12.81 -19.56
CA ASP A 88 -1.36 13.17 -20.60
C ASP A 88 -0.19 12.16 -20.75
N SER A 89 0.87 12.52 -21.46
CA SER A 89 2.05 11.68 -21.62
C SER A 89 3.06 11.81 -20.48
N ASP A 90 2.86 12.75 -19.55
CA ASP A 90 3.88 13.18 -18.59
C ASP A 90 3.47 13.01 -17.12
N SER A 91 2.25 12.60 -16.81
CA SER A 91 1.83 12.51 -15.42
C SER A 91 0.88 11.35 -15.11
N ILE A 92 1.00 10.89 -13.87
CA ILE A 92 0.06 9.99 -13.23
C ILE A 92 -0.70 10.81 -12.19
N PHE A 93 -2.02 10.72 -12.16
CA PHE A 93 -2.86 11.39 -11.18
C PHE A 93 -3.44 10.39 -10.18
N ILE A 94 -3.16 10.59 -8.90
CA ILE A 94 -3.72 9.78 -7.82
C ILE A 94 -5.16 10.23 -7.57
N GLY A 95 -6.12 9.34 -7.86
CA GLY A 95 -7.54 9.62 -7.66
C GLY A 95 -8.04 9.26 -6.28
N ASP A 96 -7.54 8.16 -5.71
CA ASP A 96 -7.99 7.68 -4.40
C ASP A 96 -6.95 6.78 -3.74
N ILE A 97 -6.87 6.85 -2.41
CA ILE A 97 -6.07 5.97 -1.58
C ILE A 97 -7.00 5.37 -0.53
N ARG A 98 -7.06 4.04 -0.45
CA ARG A 98 -7.96 3.31 0.44
C ARG A 98 -7.21 2.28 1.26
N GLY A 99 -7.55 2.22 2.53
CA GLY A 99 -7.04 1.22 3.46
C GLY A 99 -6.63 1.82 4.80
N PRO A 100 -6.20 0.97 5.74
CA PRO A 100 -5.86 1.43 7.08
C PRO A 100 -4.61 2.29 7.10
N ALA A 101 -4.60 3.29 7.97
CA ALA A 101 -3.45 4.14 8.23
C ALA A 101 -2.48 3.47 9.23
N ASN A 102 -1.25 4.00 9.30
CA ASN A 102 -0.23 3.65 10.30
C ASN A 102 0.26 2.20 10.27
N ARG A 103 0.06 1.48 9.18
CA ARG A 103 0.58 0.12 8.98
C ARG A 103 1.76 0.05 8.01
N GLY A 104 2.13 1.17 7.40
CA GLY A 104 3.19 1.25 6.41
C GLY A 104 2.78 0.82 5.00
N TYR A 105 1.53 0.46 4.77
CA TYR A 105 1.04 0.02 3.45
C TYR A 105 1.10 1.13 2.42
N GLY A 106 0.71 2.34 2.81
CA GLY A 106 0.76 3.51 1.93
C GLY A 106 2.16 3.82 1.44
N SER A 107 3.14 3.77 2.33
CA SER A 107 4.55 3.98 1.97
C SER A 107 5.06 2.95 0.97
N ILE A 108 4.71 1.69 1.16
CA ILE A 108 5.07 0.62 0.22
C ILE A 108 4.43 0.88 -1.14
N CYS A 109 3.13 1.13 -1.18
CA CYS A 109 2.40 1.32 -2.44
C CYS A 109 2.85 2.57 -3.20
N ILE A 110 3.12 3.68 -2.51
CA ILE A 110 3.59 4.91 -3.16
C ILE A 110 4.98 4.72 -3.77
N GLN A 111 5.86 3.98 -3.13
CA GLN A 111 7.18 3.67 -3.67
C GLN A 111 7.08 2.85 -4.95
N TYR A 112 6.20 1.87 -5.00
CA TYR A 112 5.95 1.09 -6.22
C TYR A 112 5.34 1.96 -7.34
N LEU A 113 4.46 2.89 -7.01
CA LEU A 113 3.92 3.84 -7.97
C LEU A 113 5.02 4.75 -8.55
N GLN A 114 5.93 5.21 -7.70
CA GLN A 114 7.10 6.00 -8.13
C GLN A 114 8.03 5.19 -9.03
N GLU A 115 8.30 3.94 -8.70
CA GLU A 115 9.11 3.04 -9.56
C GLU A 115 8.43 2.81 -10.92
N LEU A 116 7.13 2.60 -10.91
CA LEU A 116 6.35 2.43 -12.15
C LEU A 116 6.44 3.68 -13.04
N ALA A 117 6.34 4.86 -12.45
CA ALA A 117 6.50 6.12 -13.17
C ALA A 117 7.89 6.25 -13.80
N LYS A 118 8.93 5.91 -13.05
CA LYS A 118 10.33 5.92 -13.57
C LYS A 118 10.51 4.93 -14.71
N ASP A 119 10.00 3.72 -14.57
CA ASP A 119 10.13 2.66 -15.59
C ASP A 119 9.44 3.04 -16.90
N GLN A 120 8.36 3.83 -16.82
CA GLN A 120 7.63 4.31 -17.98
C GLN A 120 8.08 5.70 -18.49
N ASN A 121 9.12 6.28 -17.87
CA ASN A 121 9.58 7.64 -18.16
C ASN A 121 8.50 8.70 -17.98
N ILE A 122 7.66 8.55 -16.97
CA ILE A 122 6.65 9.52 -16.58
C ILE A 122 7.24 10.40 -15.48
N PRO A 123 7.47 11.71 -15.74
CA PRO A 123 8.18 12.56 -14.79
C PRO A 123 7.38 12.98 -13.56
N TYR A 124 6.05 12.98 -13.63
CA TYR A 124 5.22 13.55 -12.56
C TYR A 124 4.19 12.57 -12.04
N ILE A 125 4.03 12.56 -10.71
CA ILE A 125 2.85 12.01 -10.04
C ILE A 125 2.17 13.18 -9.33
N ARG A 126 0.88 13.38 -9.60
CA ARG A 126 0.08 14.48 -9.07
C ARG A 126 -1.14 13.96 -8.33
N GLY A 127 -1.69 14.79 -7.48
CA GLY A 127 -2.93 14.51 -6.79
C GLY A 127 -3.47 15.72 -6.07
N ASP A 128 -4.66 15.58 -5.54
CA ASP A 128 -5.34 16.61 -4.78
C ASP A 128 -5.56 16.15 -3.33
N ILE A 129 -5.50 17.11 -2.41
CA ILE A 129 -6.00 16.94 -1.04
C ILE A 129 -7.40 17.56 -1.01
N ALA A 130 -8.41 16.72 -0.76
CA ALA A 130 -9.80 17.17 -0.77
C ALA A 130 -10.21 17.78 0.57
N PRO A 131 -11.24 18.66 0.59
CA PRO A 131 -11.76 19.22 1.85
C PRO A 131 -12.18 18.18 2.86
N ARG A 132 -12.70 17.04 2.42
CA ARG A 132 -13.07 15.90 3.28
C ARG A 132 -11.91 15.33 4.09
N ASP A 133 -10.67 15.50 3.60
CA ASP A 133 -9.45 14.99 4.23
C ASP A 133 -8.76 16.03 5.12
N TRP A 134 -9.35 17.22 5.26
CA TRP A 134 -8.71 18.34 5.95
C TRP A 134 -8.50 18.08 7.44
N ASP A 135 -9.34 17.29 8.07
CA ASP A 135 -9.17 16.92 9.49
C ASP A 135 -7.87 16.12 9.72
N HIS A 136 -7.33 15.52 8.69
CA HIS A 136 -6.10 14.72 8.71
C HIS A 136 -4.98 15.33 7.86
N VAL A 137 -5.09 16.60 7.50
CA VAL A 137 -4.17 17.27 6.56
C VAL A 137 -2.72 17.19 7.02
N ASN A 138 -2.43 17.36 8.30
CA ASN A 138 -1.07 17.31 8.81
C ASN A 138 -0.42 15.93 8.62
N ARG A 139 -1.19 14.87 8.80
CA ARG A 139 -0.75 13.49 8.55
C ARG A 139 -0.50 13.26 7.06
N LEU A 140 -1.37 13.76 6.21
CA LEU A 140 -1.23 13.65 4.75
C LEU A 140 -0.02 14.42 4.25
N VAL A 141 0.18 15.64 4.70
CA VAL A 141 1.36 16.44 4.36
C VAL A 141 2.65 15.70 4.74
N HIS A 142 2.71 15.21 5.98
CA HIS A 142 3.87 14.45 6.44
C HIS A 142 4.13 13.20 5.58
N PHE A 143 3.09 12.47 5.25
CA PHE A 143 3.18 11.29 4.41
C PHE A 143 3.71 11.62 3.01
N TYR A 144 3.15 12.61 2.35
CA TYR A 144 3.57 12.98 1.01
C TYR A 144 4.98 13.57 0.97
N GLU A 145 5.32 14.47 1.91
CA GLU A 145 6.66 15.05 1.98
C GLU A 145 7.73 13.99 2.27
N LYS A 146 7.44 13.02 3.11
CA LYS A 146 8.30 11.86 3.37
C LYS A 146 8.66 11.11 2.09
N HIS A 147 7.74 11.06 1.13
CA HIS A 147 7.93 10.40 -0.16
C HIS A 147 8.32 11.37 -1.28
N HIS A 148 8.88 12.52 -0.92
CA HIS A 148 9.45 13.50 -1.85
C HIS A 148 8.42 14.23 -2.73
N PHE A 149 7.16 14.27 -2.31
CA PHE A 149 6.17 15.13 -2.91
C PHE A 149 6.29 16.56 -2.39
N SER A 150 6.09 17.54 -3.27
CA SER A 150 5.82 18.90 -2.88
C SER A 150 4.33 19.04 -2.58
N VAL A 151 4.00 19.71 -1.48
CA VAL A 151 2.62 19.88 -1.03
C VAL A 151 2.30 21.39 -0.99
N HIS A 152 1.22 21.78 -1.65
CA HIS A 152 0.71 23.16 -1.67
C HIS A 152 -0.71 23.17 -1.12
N LEU A 153 -0.90 23.83 0.02
CA LEU A 153 -2.19 23.91 0.70
C LEU A 153 -2.84 25.28 0.45
N ASP A 154 -4.16 25.27 0.27
CA ASP A 154 -5.02 26.42 0.30
C ASP A 154 -5.96 26.32 1.52
N GLU A 155 -5.71 27.13 2.54
CA GLU A 155 -6.47 27.09 3.78
C GLU A 155 -7.88 27.64 3.66
N GLU A 156 -8.13 28.56 2.73
CA GLU A 156 -9.48 29.11 2.50
C GLU A 156 -10.42 28.04 1.95
N SER A 157 -10.00 27.31 0.93
CA SER A 157 -10.79 26.25 0.33
C SER A 157 -10.64 24.89 1.06
N LYS A 158 -9.73 24.81 2.04
CA LYS A 158 -9.37 23.58 2.74
C LYS A 158 -9.05 22.45 1.77
N SER A 159 -8.18 22.76 0.84
CA SER A 159 -7.73 21.83 -0.21
C SER A 159 -6.24 21.95 -0.45
N GLY A 160 -5.70 21.10 -1.27
CA GLY A 160 -4.28 21.15 -1.60
C GLY A 160 -3.96 20.38 -2.85
N LYS A 161 -2.72 20.54 -3.29
CA LYS A 161 -2.14 19.81 -4.42
C LYS A 161 -0.82 19.19 -4.03
N ILE A 162 -0.57 18.01 -4.54
CA ILE A 162 0.67 17.28 -4.37
C ILE A 162 1.31 17.01 -5.72
N VAL A 163 2.63 17.09 -5.78
CA VAL A 163 3.40 16.81 -6.99
C VAL A 163 4.71 16.13 -6.63
N TRP A 164 4.96 15.02 -7.27
CA TRP A 164 6.26 14.36 -7.24
C TRP A 164 6.91 14.50 -8.62
N ASN A 165 8.19 14.82 -8.61
CA ASN A 165 9.02 14.91 -9.83
C ASN A 165 10.18 13.92 -9.68
N GLY A 166 10.13 12.86 -10.43
CA GLY A 166 11.12 11.81 -10.42
C GLY A 166 12.35 12.05 -11.24
#